data_dcbd6df782c10e0a4fa48c37975da77a
#
_entry.id   dcbd6df782c10e0a4fa48c37975da77a
#
_cell.length_a   1.000
_cell.length_b   1.000
_cell.length_c   1.000
_cell.angle_alpha   90.00
_cell.angle_beta   90.00
_cell.angle_gamma   90.00
#
_symmetry.space_group_name_H-M   'P 1'
#
loop_
_entity.id
_entity.type
_entity.pdbx_description
1 polymer ?
#
loop_
_entity_poly.entity_id
_entity_poly.type
_entity_poly.pdbx_seq_one_letter_code
_entity_poly.pdbx_strand_id
1 'polypeptide(L)'
;MNPWLMSAVMVVAWSVFALQMMIKIGALKKMAPESRMDQIPRRIGLLFKIGIGQEKLVGRSRERMPGIMHALIFWGAMLIGIREVTLMGEGFVHGFQEYLPLLGSNYLSGFLFIYLYNIAELVVLLMILVALYRRFVPRPDRLDLKWEGVYVLLFIAGIMLTDLLFDAARFNLI
;
A
#
# COMPACT_ATOMS: atom_id res chain seq x y z
N MET A 1 17.42 15.66 5.55
CA MET A 1 16.07 16.03 6.07
C MET A 1 16.21 16.50 7.51
N ASN A 2 15.29 17.35 8.00
CA ASN A 2 15.31 17.80 9.39
C ASN A 2 14.59 16.76 10.27
N PRO A 3 15.29 16.07 11.21
CA PRO A 3 14.70 14.99 12.01
C PRO A 3 13.57 15.49 12.93
N TRP A 4 13.64 16.73 13.39
CA TRP A 4 12.59 17.32 14.23
C TRP A 4 11.28 17.54 13.47
N LEU A 5 11.37 18.00 12.21
CA LEU A 5 10.19 18.14 11.36
C LEU A 5 9.57 16.77 11.06
N MET A 6 10.40 15.78 10.75
CA MET A 6 9.94 14.41 10.50
C MET A 6 9.23 13.83 11.73
N SER A 7 9.84 14.00 12.92
CA SER A 7 9.24 13.56 14.18
C SER A 7 7.88 14.22 14.43
N ALA A 8 7.78 15.54 14.21
CA ALA A 8 6.52 16.26 14.40
C ALA A 8 5.41 15.75 13.46
N VAL A 9 5.73 15.58 12.18
CA VAL A 9 4.78 15.04 11.18
C VAL A 9 4.33 13.64 11.57
N MET A 10 5.25 12.76 11.98
CA MET A 10 4.92 11.41 12.41
C MET A 10 4.05 11.37 13.65
N VAL A 11 4.36 12.20 14.67
CA VAL A 11 3.53 12.28 15.88
C VAL A 11 2.09 12.68 15.53
N VAL A 12 1.91 13.67 14.66
CA VAL A 12 0.58 14.09 14.21
C VAL A 12 -0.13 12.96 13.48
N ALA A 13 0.54 12.33 12.50
CA ALA A 13 -0.04 11.24 11.71
C ALA A 13 -0.45 10.05 12.59
N TRP A 14 0.43 9.60 13.49
CA TRP A 14 0.14 8.52 14.43
C TRP A 14 -0.96 8.86 15.42
N SER A 15 -1.03 10.12 15.89
CA SER A 15 -2.10 10.57 16.77
C SER A 15 -3.46 10.52 16.08
N VAL A 16 -3.56 11.00 14.85
CA VAL A 16 -4.80 10.92 14.05
C VAL A 16 -5.20 9.47 13.81
N PHE A 17 -4.24 8.62 13.44
CA PHE A 17 -4.49 7.19 13.25
C PHE A 17 -4.99 6.53 14.55
N ALA A 18 -4.33 6.78 15.68
CA ALA A 18 -4.70 6.22 16.97
C ALA A 18 -6.11 6.65 17.39
N LEU A 19 -6.48 7.93 17.20
CA LEU A 19 -7.83 8.43 17.48
C LEU A 19 -8.87 7.70 16.64
N GLN A 20 -8.64 7.53 15.34
CA GLN A 20 -9.55 6.81 14.44
C GLN A 20 -9.68 5.34 14.84
N MET A 21 -8.57 4.70 15.20
CA MET A 21 -8.58 3.31 15.67
C MET A 21 -9.32 3.16 17.01
N MET A 22 -9.16 4.08 17.96
CA MET A 22 -9.89 4.06 19.24
C MET A 22 -11.41 4.16 19.01
N ILE A 23 -11.86 5.03 18.10
CA ILE A 23 -13.29 5.15 17.76
C ILE A 23 -13.81 3.81 17.18
N LYS A 24 -13.09 3.21 16.23
CA LYS A 24 -13.48 1.94 15.61
C LYS A 24 -13.48 0.78 16.62
N ILE A 25 -12.45 0.66 17.43
CA ILE A 25 -12.34 -0.38 18.47
C ILE A 25 -13.43 -0.17 19.54
N GLY A 26 -13.72 1.08 19.90
CA GLY A 26 -14.80 1.42 20.82
C GLY A 26 -16.17 0.96 20.32
N ALA A 27 -16.42 1.10 19.02
CA ALA A 27 -17.63 0.57 18.39
C ALA A 27 -17.69 -0.97 18.43
N LEU A 28 -16.57 -1.65 18.13
CA LEU A 28 -16.47 -3.11 18.18
C LEU A 28 -16.70 -3.67 19.59
N LYS A 29 -16.20 -2.99 20.64
CA LYS A 29 -16.39 -3.39 22.03
C LYS A 29 -17.85 -3.35 22.50
N LYS A 30 -18.71 -2.58 21.81
CA LYS A 30 -20.16 -2.51 22.11
C LYS A 30 -20.96 -3.62 21.45
N MET A 31 -20.34 -4.40 20.55
CA MET A 31 -20.99 -5.54 19.89
C MET A 31 -21.07 -6.73 20.83
N ALA A 32 -22.03 -7.63 20.60
CA ALA A 32 -22.15 -8.87 21.37
C ALA A 32 -20.87 -9.70 21.31
N PRO A 33 -20.37 -10.19 22.45
CA PRO A 33 -19.17 -11.00 22.48
C PRO A 33 -19.39 -12.32 21.75
N GLU A 34 -18.61 -12.59 20.74
CA GLU A 34 -18.61 -13.85 20.02
C GLU A 34 -17.23 -14.52 20.17
N SER A 35 -17.22 -15.72 20.74
CA SER A 35 -15.99 -16.50 20.84
C SER A 35 -15.63 -17.07 19.48
N ARG A 36 -14.58 -16.52 18.86
CA ARG A 36 -14.04 -16.96 17.56
C ARG A 36 -12.62 -17.50 17.68
N MET A 37 -12.27 -18.03 18.85
CA MET A 37 -10.95 -18.61 19.09
C MET A 37 -10.82 -20.07 18.62
N ASP A 38 -11.85 -20.60 17.99
CA ASP A 38 -11.83 -21.90 17.35
C ASP A 38 -11.10 -21.88 16.01
N GLN A 39 -10.43 -22.97 15.66
CA GLN A 39 -9.76 -23.19 14.37
C GLN A 39 -8.77 -22.08 13.94
N ILE A 40 -8.02 -21.50 14.86
CA ILE A 40 -7.05 -20.42 14.60
C ILE A 40 -6.13 -20.72 13.40
N PRO A 41 -5.49 -21.92 13.28
CA PRO A 41 -4.61 -22.22 12.14
C PRO A 41 -5.33 -22.15 10.80
N ARG A 42 -6.56 -22.66 10.72
CA ARG A 42 -7.38 -22.59 9.51
C ARG A 42 -7.74 -21.16 9.15
N ARG A 43 -8.06 -20.33 10.14
CA ARG A 43 -8.40 -18.90 9.93
C ARG A 43 -7.19 -18.11 9.46
N ILE A 44 -6.01 -18.37 10.03
CA ILE A 44 -4.75 -17.79 9.57
C ILE A 44 -4.46 -18.22 8.13
N GLY A 45 -4.61 -19.51 7.80
CA GLY A 45 -4.46 -20.01 6.43
C GLY A 45 -5.41 -19.33 5.45
N LEU A 46 -6.68 -19.13 5.84
CA LEU A 46 -7.66 -18.40 5.03
C LEU A 46 -7.31 -16.91 4.88
N LEU A 47 -6.76 -16.27 5.92
CA LEU A 47 -6.28 -14.89 5.86
C LEU A 47 -5.17 -14.76 4.80
N PHE A 48 -4.17 -15.64 4.85
CA PHE A 48 -3.11 -15.66 3.85
C PHE A 48 -3.65 -15.96 2.44
N LYS A 49 -4.50 -16.95 2.29
CA LYS A 49 -5.03 -17.38 1.00
C LYS A 49 -5.95 -16.32 0.36
N ILE A 50 -6.86 -15.77 1.13
CA ILE A 50 -7.89 -14.85 0.65
C ILE A 50 -7.43 -13.39 0.75
N GLY A 51 -6.82 -13.00 1.88
CA GLY A 51 -6.39 -11.62 2.13
C GLY A 51 -5.13 -11.30 1.33
N ILE A 52 -4.05 -12.03 1.55
CA ILE A 52 -2.78 -11.78 0.89
C ILE A 52 -2.77 -12.36 -0.52
N GLY A 53 -3.19 -13.61 -0.71
CA GLY A 53 -3.24 -14.27 -2.01
C GLY A 53 -4.31 -13.75 -2.97
N GLN A 54 -5.23 -12.91 -2.51
CA GLN A 54 -6.31 -12.28 -3.32
C GLN A 54 -7.14 -13.29 -4.14
N GLU A 55 -7.19 -14.57 -3.70
CA GLU A 55 -7.77 -15.68 -4.47
C GLU A 55 -9.21 -15.42 -4.88
N LYS A 56 -10.02 -14.84 -3.98
CA LYS A 56 -11.43 -14.54 -4.28
C LYS A 56 -11.61 -13.48 -5.37
N LEU A 57 -10.65 -12.57 -5.52
CA LEU A 57 -10.72 -11.50 -6.51
C LEU A 57 -10.22 -11.98 -7.88
N VAL A 58 -9.14 -12.75 -7.89
CA VAL A 58 -8.52 -13.23 -9.14
C VAL A 58 -9.25 -14.49 -9.68
N GLY A 59 -9.79 -15.34 -8.79
CA GLY A 59 -10.36 -16.65 -9.15
C GLY A 59 -11.79 -16.59 -9.73
N ARG A 60 -12.54 -15.48 -9.57
CA ARG A 60 -13.91 -15.38 -10.09
C ARG A 60 -13.94 -14.96 -11.55
N SER A 61 -14.42 -15.82 -12.41
CA SER A 61 -14.37 -15.70 -13.88
C SER A 61 -15.16 -14.54 -14.49
N ARG A 62 -16.15 -14.01 -13.80
CA ARG A 62 -17.08 -13.04 -14.40
C ARG A 62 -16.53 -11.62 -14.56
N GLU A 63 -15.51 -11.27 -13.79
CA GLU A 63 -14.82 -9.97 -13.86
C GLU A 63 -13.34 -10.11 -13.48
N ARG A 64 -12.60 -10.93 -14.24
CA ARG A 64 -11.16 -11.15 -13.98
C ARG A 64 -10.33 -9.86 -14.02
N MET A 65 -10.65 -8.94 -14.94
CA MET A 65 -9.89 -7.69 -15.10
C MET A 65 -9.90 -6.80 -13.85
N PRO A 66 -11.05 -6.47 -13.22
CA PRO A 66 -11.03 -5.74 -11.95
C PRO A 66 -10.30 -6.46 -10.83
N GLY A 67 -10.45 -7.78 -10.75
CA GLY A 67 -9.76 -8.59 -9.75
C GLY A 67 -8.25 -8.55 -9.90
N ILE A 68 -7.74 -8.73 -11.12
CA ILE A 68 -6.31 -8.65 -11.43
C ILE A 68 -5.78 -7.23 -11.17
N MET A 69 -6.50 -6.21 -11.63
CA MET A 69 -6.14 -4.81 -11.40
C MET A 69 -6.02 -4.50 -9.91
N HIS A 70 -7.00 -4.92 -9.10
CA HIS A 70 -6.96 -4.75 -7.65
C HIS A 70 -5.79 -5.50 -7.01
N ALA A 71 -5.53 -6.74 -7.43
CA ALA A 71 -4.43 -7.54 -6.92
C ALA A 71 -3.07 -6.91 -7.25
N LEU A 72 -2.90 -6.37 -8.46
CA LEU A 72 -1.67 -5.68 -8.86
C LEU A 72 -1.45 -4.39 -8.05
N ILE A 73 -2.51 -3.59 -7.85
CA ILE A 73 -2.44 -2.40 -6.98
C ILE A 73 -2.09 -2.80 -5.55
N PHE A 74 -2.74 -3.85 -5.01
CA PHE A 74 -2.51 -4.33 -3.64
C PHE A 74 -1.07 -4.80 -3.44
N TRP A 75 -0.58 -5.68 -4.31
CA TRP A 75 0.78 -6.22 -4.20
C TRP A 75 1.84 -5.15 -4.47
N GLY A 76 1.60 -4.26 -5.44
CA GLY A 76 2.46 -3.11 -5.67
C GLY A 76 2.52 -2.19 -4.45
N ALA A 77 1.38 -1.84 -3.86
CA ALA A 77 1.32 -1.02 -2.65
C ALA A 77 2.02 -1.69 -1.45
N MET A 78 1.95 -3.02 -1.32
CA MET A 78 2.69 -3.74 -0.27
C MET A 78 4.21 -3.62 -0.46
N LEU A 79 4.68 -3.73 -1.69
CA LEU A 79 6.11 -3.61 -2.02
C LEU A 79 6.62 -2.18 -1.78
N ILE A 80 5.86 -1.21 -2.24
CA ILE A 80 6.15 0.22 -2.05
C ILE A 80 6.08 0.58 -0.56
N GLY A 81 5.13 0.02 0.18
CA GLY A 81 5.03 0.22 1.64
C GLY A 81 6.29 -0.20 2.41
N ILE A 82 7.00 -1.23 1.95
CA ILE A 82 8.30 -1.60 2.53
C ILE A 82 9.32 -0.48 2.30
N ARG A 83 9.35 0.08 1.08
CA ARG A 83 10.21 1.22 0.74
C ARG A 83 9.88 2.46 1.58
N GLU A 84 8.59 2.80 1.72
CA GLU A 84 8.16 3.94 2.53
C GLU A 84 8.63 3.84 3.98
N VAL A 85 8.60 2.64 4.56
CA VAL A 85 9.13 2.40 5.90
C VAL A 85 10.64 2.64 5.94
N THR A 86 11.38 2.26 4.90
CA THR A 86 12.83 2.56 4.84
C THR A 86 13.10 4.05 4.69
N LEU A 87 12.33 4.77 3.87
CA LEU A 87 12.44 6.23 3.73
C LEU A 87 12.10 6.96 5.04
N MET A 88 11.11 6.47 5.79
CA MET A 88 10.83 7.00 7.13
C MET A 88 12.05 6.80 8.06
N GLY A 89 12.69 5.65 8.01
CA GLY A 89 13.92 5.39 8.76
C GLY A 89 15.07 6.32 8.36
N GLU A 90 15.25 6.58 7.07
CA GLU A 90 16.23 7.53 6.52
C GLU A 90 15.99 8.96 7.04
N GLY A 91 14.76 9.32 7.36
CA GLY A 91 14.42 10.61 7.98
C GLY A 91 15.02 10.80 9.35
N PHE A 92 15.32 9.73 10.07
CA PHE A 92 15.92 9.73 11.41
C PHE A 92 17.41 9.38 11.42
N VAL A 93 17.77 8.38 10.62
CA VAL A 93 19.13 7.83 10.57
C VAL A 93 19.60 7.82 9.12
N HIS A 94 20.61 8.63 8.82
CA HIS A 94 21.18 8.67 7.49
C HIS A 94 21.79 7.32 7.13
N GLY A 95 21.46 6.79 5.96
CA GLY A 95 21.89 5.45 5.53
C GLY A 95 21.09 4.32 6.19
N PHE A 96 19.91 4.57 6.74
CA PHE A 96 19.10 3.57 7.44
C PHE A 96 18.89 2.29 6.61
N GLN A 97 18.64 2.43 5.32
CA GLN A 97 18.44 1.30 4.42
C GLN A 97 19.63 0.35 4.41
N GLU A 98 20.86 0.86 4.51
CA GLU A 98 22.09 0.06 4.49
C GLU A 98 22.28 -0.83 5.74
N TYR A 99 21.64 -0.45 6.85
CA TYR A 99 21.63 -1.26 8.07
C TYR A 99 20.60 -2.39 8.04
N LEU A 100 19.67 -2.38 7.06
CA LEU A 100 18.66 -3.42 6.99
C LEU A 100 19.19 -4.62 6.21
N PRO A 101 19.20 -5.81 6.83
CA PRO A 101 19.57 -7.03 6.13
C PRO A 101 18.61 -7.24 4.94
N LEU A 102 19.13 -7.61 3.79
CA LEU A 102 18.42 -7.87 2.54
C LEU A 102 17.91 -6.64 1.79
N LEU A 103 17.87 -5.44 2.37
CA LEU A 103 17.37 -4.22 1.72
C LEU A 103 18.49 -3.23 1.39
N GLY A 104 19.66 -3.33 2.04
CA GLY A 104 20.82 -2.48 1.77
C GLY A 104 21.36 -2.69 0.34
N SER A 105 21.83 -1.62 -0.29
CA SER A 105 22.37 -1.64 -1.66
C SER A 105 23.59 -2.55 -1.83
N ASN A 106 24.27 -2.85 -0.74
CA ASN A 106 25.42 -3.77 -0.70
C ASN A 106 25.05 -5.26 -0.92
N TYR A 107 23.75 -5.58 -0.88
CA TYR A 107 23.24 -6.93 -1.10
C TYR A 107 22.58 -7.03 -2.48
N LEU A 108 22.75 -8.17 -3.14
CA LEU A 108 22.03 -8.46 -4.39
C LEU A 108 20.52 -8.35 -4.23
N SER A 109 20.00 -8.76 -3.07
CA SER A 109 18.57 -8.63 -2.72
C SER A 109 18.10 -7.18 -2.64
N GLY A 110 18.91 -6.29 -2.08
CA GLY A 110 18.60 -4.85 -2.05
C GLY A 110 18.59 -4.23 -3.45
N PHE A 111 19.56 -4.61 -4.28
CA PHE A 111 19.58 -4.19 -5.69
C PHE A 111 18.32 -4.65 -6.44
N LEU A 112 17.96 -5.93 -6.31
CA LEU A 112 16.73 -6.46 -6.90
C LEU A 112 15.47 -5.79 -6.35
N PHE A 113 15.46 -5.46 -5.06
CA PHE A 113 14.35 -4.75 -4.44
C PHE A 113 14.14 -3.35 -5.05
N ILE A 114 15.21 -2.61 -5.35
CA ILE A 114 15.15 -1.31 -6.01
C ILE A 114 14.45 -1.43 -7.37
N TYR A 115 14.82 -2.40 -8.19
CA TYR A 115 14.15 -2.62 -9.48
C TYR A 115 12.70 -3.06 -9.34
N LEU A 116 12.43 -3.94 -8.38
CA LEU A 116 11.08 -4.45 -8.15
C LEU A 116 10.10 -3.36 -7.72
N TYR A 117 10.49 -2.48 -6.81
CA TYR A 117 9.56 -1.42 -6.40
C TYR A 117 9.36 -0.37 -7.51
N ASN A 118 10.39 0.01 -8.25
CA ASN A 118 10.25 0.92 -9.41
C ASN A 118 9.28 0.36 -10.46
N ILE A 119 9.40 -0.93 -10.78
CA ILE A 119 8.46 -1.61 -11.68
C ILE A 119 7.06 -1.63 -11.06
N ALA A 120 6.94 -1.90 -9.77
CA ALA A 120 5.66 -1.92 -9.07
C ALA A 120 4.96 -0.55 -9.11
N GLU A 121 5.69 0.54 -8.93
CA GLU A 121 5.16 1.91 -9.07
C GLU A 121 4.54 2.16 -10.44
N LEU A 122 5.27 1.83 -11.50
CA LEU A 122 4.78 1.97 -12.87
C LEU A 122 3.54 1.10 -13.12
N VAL A 123 3.54 -0.14 -12.62
CA VAL A 123 2.39 -1.05 -12.73
C VAL A 123 1.19 -0.51 -11.96
N VAL A 124 1.39 -0.01 -10.75
CA VAL A 124 0.32 0.59 -9.94
C VAL A 124 -0.26 1.81 -10.63
N LEU A 125 0.57 2.73 -11.14
CA LEU A 125 0.12 3.90 -11.89
C LEU A 125 -0.69 3.49 -13.12
N LEU A 126 -0.22 2.52 -13.89
CA LEU A 126 -0.95 1.99 -15.05
C LEU A 126 -2.31 1.42 -14.63
N MET A 127 -2.36 0.64 -13.55
CA MET A 127 -3.61 0.07 -13.07
C MET A 127 -4.58 1.13 -12.54
N ILE A 128 -4.08 2.20 -11.94
CA ILE A 128 -4.90 3.36 -11.55
C ILE A 128 -5.51 4.06 -12.77
N LEU A 129 -4.71 4.27 -13.82
CA LEU A 129 -5.22 4.84 -15.07
C LEU A 129 -6.30 3.96 -15.69
N VAL A 130 -6.10 2.64 -15.71
CA VAL A 130 -7.12 1.67 -16.17
C VAL A 130 -8.37 1.73 -15.29
N ALA A 131 -8.21 1.86 -13.96
CA ALA A 131 -9.32 1.98 -13.02
C ALA A 131 -10.14 3.24 -13.27
N LEU A 132 -9.48 4.38 -13.45
CA LEU A 132 -10.11 5.66 -13.76
C LEU A 132 -10.80 5.60 -15.13
N TYR A 133 -10.12 5.09 -16.16
CA TYR A 133 -10.70 4.91 -17.48
C TYR A 133 -12.01 4.09 -17.42
N ARG A 134 -11.97 2.93 -16.75
CA ARG A 134 -13.17 2.09 -16.57
C ARG A 134 -14.29 2.80 -15.83
N ARG A 135 -13.95 3.71 -14.92
CA ARG A 135 -14.93 4.42 -14.12
C ARG A 135 -15.65 5.53 -14.90
N PHE A 136 -14.93 6.18 -15.81
CA PHE A 136 -15.47 7.32 -16.55
C PHE A 136 -15.97 6.98 -17.95
N VAL A 137 -15.39 6.00 -18.63
CA VAL A 137 -15.68 5.70 -20.03
C VAL A 137 -16.66 4.54 -20.19
N PRO A 138 -16.36 3.25 -19.86
CA PRO A 138 -17.32 2.17 -20.06
C PRO A 138 -18.44 2.14 -19.00
N ARG A 139 -18.27 2.75 -17.85
CA ARG A 139 -19.24 2.87 -16.74
C ARG A 139 -20.09 1.62 -16.56
N PRO A 140 -19.52 0.47 -16.14
CA PRO A 140 -20.34 -0.72 -15.93
C PRO A 140 -21.40 -0.46 -14.87
N ASP A 141 -22.64 -0.92 -15.10
CA ASP A 141 -23.84 -0.64 -14.28
C ASP A 141 -23.68 -0.94 -12.79
N ARG A 142 -22.71 -1.80 -12.44
CA ARG A 142 -22.40 -2.18 -11.05
C ARG A 142 -21.40 -1.24 -10.36
N LEU A 143 -20.81 -0.29 -11.08
CA LEU A 143 -19.82 0.62 -10.53
C LEU A 143 -20.53 1.88 -10.05
N ASP A 144 -20.85 1.92 -8.76
CA ASP A 144 -21.29 3.16 -8.11
C ASP A 144 -20.21 4.24 -8.28
N LEU A 145 -20.59 5.35 -8.90
CA LEU A 145 -19.73 6.52 -9.10
C LEU A 145 -19.61 7.30 -7.78
N LYS A 146 -19.08 6.65 -6.75
CA LYS A 146 -18.73 7.33 -5.50
C LYS A 146 -17.41 8.06 -5.68
N TRP A 147 -17.42 9.36 -5.49
CA TRP A 147 -16.22 10.20 -5.56
C TRP A 147 -15.12 9.75 -4.58
N GLU A 148 -15.52 9.14 -3.46
CA GLU A 148 -14.58 8.55 -2.48
C GLU A 148 -13.57 7.59 -3.13
N GLY A 149 -14.05 6.72 -4.04
CA GLY A 149 -13.17 5.80 -4.76
C GLY A 149 -12.25 6.51 -5.78
N VAL A 150 -12.67 7.65 -6.35
CA VAL A 150 -11.80 8.47 -7.20
C VAL A 150 -10.72 9.15 -6.38
N TYR A 151 -11.09 9.73 -5.24
CA TYR A 151 -10.12 10.34 -4.33
C TYR A 151 -9.04 9.35 -3.88
N VAL A 152 -9.42 8.14 -3.51
CA VAL A 152 -8.46 7.09 -3.12
C VAL A 152 -7.48 6.79 -4.26
N LEU A 153 -7.98 6.63 -5.49
CA LEU A 153 -7.12 6.38 -6.66
C LEU A 153 -6.17 7.56 -6.93
N LEU A 154 -6.67 8.79 -6.83
CA LEU A 154 -5.85 9.99 -7.01
C LEU A 154 -4.80 10.15 -5.90
N PHE A 155 -5.13 9.81 -4.66
CA PHE A 155 -4.17 9.79 -3.57
C PHE A 155 -3.04 8.78 -3.80
N ILE A 156 -3.38 7.56 -4.19
CA ILE A 156 -2.37 6.54 -4.50
C ILE A 156 -1.51 6.99 -5.68
N ALA A 157 -2.12 7.54 -6.75
CA ALA A 157 -1.37 8.08 -7.89
C ALA A 157 -0.43 9.22 -7.46
N GLY A 158 -0.89 10.10 -6.58
CA GLY A 158 -0.08 11.19 -6.02
C GLY A 158 1.14 10.70 -5.27
N ILE A 159 0.97 9.67 -4.42
CA ILE A 159 2.09 9.04 -3.69
C ILE A 159 3.10 8.47 -4.69
N MET A 160 2.65 7.68 -5.67
CA MET A 160 3.54 7.08 -6.68
C MET A 160 4.29 8.14 -7.49
N LEU A 161 3.60 9.18 -7.94
CA LEU A 161 4.23 10.25 -8.71
C LEU A 161 5.25 11.04 -7.88
N THR A 162 4.95 11.33 -6.62
CA THR A 162 5.89 12.04 -5.74
C THR A 162 7.11 11.20 -5.41
N ASP A 163 6.97 9.88 -5.28
CA ASP A 163 8.09 8.97 -5.04
C ASP A 163 8.99 8.87 -6.29
N LEU A 164 8.42 8.70 -7.47
CA LEU A 164 9.17 8.71 -8.73
C LEU A 164 9.92 10.04 -8.96
N LEU A 165 9.28 11.18 -8.64
CA LEU A 165 9.93 12.49 -8.74
C LEU A 165 11.05 12.65 -7.72
N PHE A 166 10.89 12.13 -6.52
CA PHE A 166 11.92 12.13 -5.50
C PHE A 166 13.13 11.32 -5.93
N ASP A 167 12.93 10.11 -6.48
CA ASP A 167 14.01 9.28 -6.99
C ASP A 167 14.71 9.91 -8.19
N ALA A 168 13.95 10.49 -9.12
CA ALA A 168 14.52 11.21 -10.25
C ALA A 168 15.37 12.42 -9.81
N ALA A 169 14.91 13.17 -8.82
CA ALA A 169 15.66 14.28 -8.26
C ALA A 169 16.95 13.81 -7.55
N ARG A 170 16.86 12.72 -6.81
CA ARG A 170 18.02 12.11 -6.13
C ARG A 170 19.06 11.60 -7.12
N PHE A 171 18.63 11.01 -8.23
CA PHE A 171 19.54 10.50 -9.26
C PHE A 171 20.32 11.62 -9.99
N ASN A 172 19.73 12.80 -10.11
CA ASN A 172 20.40 13.96 -10.74
C ASN A 172 21.36 14.71 -9.80
N LEU A 173 21.41 14.35 -8.52
CA LEU A 173 22.28 14.97 -7.51
C LEU A 173 23.56 14.15 -7.23
N ILE A 174 23.70 12.98 -7.86
CA ILE A 174 24.86 12.09 -7.80
C ILE A 174 25.68 12.25 -9.08
#